data_5df36b1ce66d9376ada6969974b23f3d
#
_entry.id   5df36b1ce66d9376ada6969974b23f3d
#
_cell.length_a   1.000
_cell.length_b   1.000
_cell.length_c   1.000
_cell.angle_alpha   90.00
_cell.angle_beta   90.00
_cell.angle_gamma   90.00
#
_symmetry.space_group_name_H-M   'P 1'
#
loop_
_entity.id
_entity.type
_entity.pdbx_description
1 polymer ?
#
loop_
_entity_poly.entity_id
_entity_poly.type
_entity_poly.pdbx_seq_one_letter_code
_entity_poly.pdbx_strand_id
1 'polypeptide(L)'
;MCAALARGTSRLSGVLDSQDTRVMAGGLEALGIMLEADWPRGVVEVTGAAGSIPAASAHIDCAASGTTMRFLSAICGLGHGTYRLDGTARMRQRPIDDLLTALRSLGVDAVAESPGGCPPVVIHSRGISGGRAVVAGGTSSQFASGLAMAAPCSVKGLEIEFSGRLVSLPYLEMTRRVMAAFGAACDAIDERTWRIPPSGYAACDYAIEPDASAASYFFAAAAITGGDVTVTGLSRRSMQGDVAFCDALERMGCEVEWHETGHGSATVRGRAARGIDIDMNAISDTVPTLAVVALFADGPTTIRNVAHIRDKETDRIGDLARELRRLGADVDESADGLRITPRPLHPAAMATYDDHRMAMSLALAGLRVPGLRILDPACVGKTFPDYWTRLAHVARLDTAGWQPFVRR
;
A
#
# COMPACT_ATOMS: atom_id res chain seq x y z
N MET A 1 -6.79 -12.29 -2.87
CA MET A 1 -6.06 -13.38 -2.19
C MET A 1 -7.03 -14.33 -1.47
N CYS A 2 -7.67 -13.92 -0.35
CA CYS A 2 -8.59 -14.82 0.37
C CYS A 2 -9.70 -15.40 -0.52
N ALA A 3 -10.32 -14.58 -1.38
CA ALA A 3 -11.28 -15.04 -2.37
C ALA A 3 -10.72 -16.09 -3.34
N ALA A 4 -9.48 -15.91 -3.82
CA ALA A 4 -8.80 -16.86 -4.70
C ALA A 4 -8.55 -18.23 -4.04
N LEU A 5 -8.36 -18.27 -2.74
CA LEU A 5 -8.15 -19.48 -1.97
C LEU A 5 -9.44 -20.04 -1.34
N ALA A 6 -10.56 -19.35 -1.47
CA ALA A 6 -11.84 -19.76 -0.88
C ALA A 6 -12.47 -20.95 -1.59
N ARG A 7 -13.42 -21.59 -0.92
CA ARG A 7 -14.34 -22.57 -1.53
C ARG A 7 -15.57 -21.83 -2.05
N GLY A 8 -15.79 -21.88 -3.35
CA GLY A 8 -16.94 -21.24 -4.02
C GLY A 8 -16.56 -19.90 -4.66
N THR A 9 -17.57 -19.14 -5.10
CA THR A 9 -17.39 -17.86 -5.79
C THR A 9 -17.67 -16.72 -4.84
N SER A 10 -16.72 -15.79 -4.73
CA SER A 10 -16.84 -14.55 -3.98
C SER A 10 -17.09 -13.39 -4.91
N ARG A 11 -17.96 -12.46 -4.50
CA ARG A 11 -18.19 -11.20 -5.20
C ARG A 11 -17.55 -10.05 -4.44
N LEU A 12 -16.56 -9.40 -5.07
CA LEU A 12 -15.87 -8.24 -4.53
C LEU A 12 -16.45 -6.97 -5.15
N SER A 13 -16.87 -6.00 -4.33
CA SER A 13 -17.37 -4.70 -4.78
C SER A 13 -16.48 -3.58 -4.29
N GLY A 14 -16.43 -2.45 -5.00
CA GLY A 14 -15.51 -1.35 -4.70
C GLY A 14 -14.08 -1.61 -5.15
N VAL A 15 -13.85 -2.55 -6.06
CA VAL A 15 -12.52 -2.86 -6.59
C VAL A 15 -12.02 -1.70 -7.43
N LEU A 16 -10.84 -1.19 -7.10
CA LEU A 16 -10.18 -0.14 -7.87
C LEU A 16 -9.66 -0.69 -9.20
N ASP A 17 -9.99 -0.02 -10.30
CA ASP A 17 -9.35 -0.25 -11.60
C ASP A 17 -8.01 0.48 -11.67
N SER A 18 -6.93 -0.17 -11.27
CA SER A 18 -5.57 0.37 -11.26
C SER A 18 -4.57 -0.65 -11.79
N GLN A 19 -3.35 -0.20 -12.06
CA GLN A 19 -2.30 -1.12 -12.52
C GLN A 19 -2.04 -2.23 -11.48
N ASP A 20 -1.95 -1.90 -10.18
CA ASP A 20 -1.66 -2.89 -9.13
C ASP A 20 -2.76 -3.96 -9.02
N THR A 21 -4.04 -3.57 -9.12
CA THR A 21 -5.15 -4.52 -9.04
C THR A 21 -5.24 -5.40 -10.29
N ARG A 22 -5.00 -4.84 -11.48
CA ARG A 22 -4.95 -5.61 -12.73
C ARG A 22 -3.77 -6.59 -12.77
N VAL A 23 -2.60 -6.18 -12.28
CA VAL A 23 -1.42 -7.04 -12.16
C VAL A 23 -1.67 -8.20 -11.19
N MET A 24 -2.34 -7.93 -10.06
CA MET A 24 -2.75 -8.98 -9.13
C MET A 24 -3.75 -9.96 -9.78
N ALA A 25 -4.76 -9.45 -10.49
CA ALA A 25 -5.73 -10.28 -11.19
C ALA A 25 -5.06 -11.18 -12.22
N GLY A 26 -4.21 -10.61 -13.10
CA GLY A 26 -3.45 -11.37 -14.10
C GLY A 26 -2.52 -12.42 -13.48
N GLY A 27 -1.91 -12.12 -12.33
CA GLY A 27 -1.09 -13.08 -11.60
C GLY A 27 -1.91 -14.25 -11.04
N LEU A 28 -3.11 -13.99 -10.53
CA LEU A 28 -4.04 -15.04 -10.09
C LEU A 28 -4.56 -15.89 -11.27
N GLU A 29 -4.87 -15.26 -12.40
CA GLU A 29 -5.27 -15.96 -13.63
C GLU A 29 -4.14 -16.86 -14.15
N ALA A 30 -2.88 -16.40 -14.11
CA ALA A 30 -1.71 -17.20 -14.46
C ALA A 30 -1.53 -18.42 -13.53
N LEU A 31 -1.99 -18.33 -12.29
CA LEU A 31 -2.04 -19.44 -11.33
C LEU A 31 -3.26 -20.35 -11.53
N GLY A 32 -4.14 -20.07 -12.50
CA GLY A 32 -5.32 -20.88 -12.84
C GLY A 32 -6.56 -20.54 -12.02
N ILE A 33 -6.58 -19.39 -11.33
CA ILE A 33 -7.77 -18.89 -10.63
C ILE A 33 -8.68 -18.19 -11.64
N MET A 34 -9.97 -18.49 -11.63
CA MET A 34 -10.94 -17.84 -12.52
C MET A 34 -11.43 -16.53 -11.90
N LEU A 35 -11.33 -15.45 -12.70
CA LEU A 35 -11.81 -14.12 -12.34
C LEU A 35 -12.70 -13.57 -13.47
N GLU A 36 -13.82 -12.97 -13.09
CA GLU A 36 -14.70 -12.21 -13.98
C GLU A 36 -14.77 -10.77 -13.46
N ALA A 37 -14.18 -9.82 -14.18
CA ALA A 37 -14.03 -8.45 -13.73
C ALA A 37 -14.84 -7.46 -14.58
N ASP A 38 -15.76 -6.75 -13.93
CA ASP A 38 -16.41 -5.54 -14.44
C ASP A 38 -15.70 -4.32 -13.85
N TRP A 39 -14.56 -3.97 -14.43
CA TRP A 39 -13.72 -2.87 -13.95
C TRP A 39 -14.47 -1.53 -13.89
N PRO A 40 -15.29 -1.14 -14.90
CA PRO A 40 -16.05 0.10 -14.84
C PRO A 40 -17.00 0.19 -13.65
N ARG A 41 -17.56 -0.94 -13.20
CA ARG A 41 -18.43 -0.99 -12.02
C ARG A 41 -17.69 -1.27 -10.73
N GLY A 42 -16.38 -1.55 -10.79
CA GLY A 42 -15.58 -1.93 -9.64
C GLY A 42 -16.04 -3.24 -8.99
N VAL A 43 -16.46 -4.22 -9.80
CA VAL A 43 -16.91 -5.53 -9.32
C VAL A 43 -16.03 -6.61 -9.92
N VAL A 44 -15.58 -7.55 -9.08
CA VAL A 44 -14.83 -8.73 -9.51
C VAL A 44 -15.43 -9.96 -8.83
N GLU A 45 -15.81 -10.95 -9.64
CA GLU A 45 -16.19 -12.26 -9.16
C GLU A 45 -14.98 -13.19 -9.25
N VAL A 46 -14.69 -13.89 -8.16
CA VAL A 46 -13.54 -14.77 -8.02
C VAL A 46 -14.02 -16.17 -7.66
N THR A 47 -13.86 -17.13 -8.57
CA THR A 47 -14.09 -18.53 -8.26
C THR A 47 -12.82 -19.12 -7.66
N GLY A 48 -12.84 -19.29 -6.35
CA GLY A 48 -11.68 -19.73 -5.58
C GLY A 48 -11.38 -21.22 -5.76
N ALA A 49 -10.10 -21.57 -5.60
CA ALA A 49 -9.58 -22.92 -5.83
C ALA A 49 -9.49 -23.78 -4.55
N ALA A 50 -10.26 -23.45 -3.51
CA ALA A 50 -10.34 -24.23 -2.26
C ALA A 50 -8.98 -24.52 -1.61
N GLY A 51 -8.10 -23.53 -1.59
CA GLY A 51 -6.77 -23.62 -0.98
C GLY A 51 -5.67 -24.23 -1.84
N SER A 52 -5.97 -24.61 -3.07
CA SER A 52 -5.00 -25.14 -4.03
C SER A 52 -4.58 -24.09 -5.07
N ILE A 53 -3.45 -24.34 -5.75
CA ILE A 53 -3.02 -23.58 -6.93
C ILE A 53 -3.17 -24.51 -8.14
N PRO A 54 -4.12 -24.24 -9.06
CA PRO A 54 -4.42 -25.15 -10.16
C PRO A 54 -3.28 -25.32 -11.15
N ALA A 55 -2.53 -24.25 -11.45
CA ALA A 55 -1.42 -24.30 -12.41
C ALA A 55 -0.21 -25.05 -11.83
N ALA A 56 0.34 -25.99 -12.61
CA ALA A 56 1.61 -26.68 -12.30
C ALA A 56 2.85 -25.81 -12.62
N SER A 57 2.69 -24.76 -13.39
CA SER A 57 3.74 -23.78 -13.66
C SER A 57 3.12 -22.43 -14.03
N ALA A 58 3.79 -21.33 -13.66
CA ALA A 58 3.39 -20.00 -14.07
C ALA A 58 4.61 -19.07 -14.18
N HIS A 59 4.52 -18.12 -15.12
CA HIS A 59 5.37 -16.93 -15.18
C HIS A 59 4.50 -15.72 -14.91
N ILE A 60 4.82 -14.98 -13.86
CA ILE A 60 4.01 -13.86 -13.37
C ILE A 60 4.81 -12.58 -13.46
N ASP A 61 4.34 -11.62 -14.26
CA ASP A 61 4.87 -10.26 -14.24
C ASP A 61 4.14 -9.45 -13.15
N CYS A 62 4.86 -9.13 -12.10
CA CYS A 62 4.37 -8.30 -11.00
C CYS A 62 4.52 -6.80 -11.27
N ALA A 63 5.08 -6.39 -12.41
CA ALA A 63 5.38 -5.01 -12.76
C ALA A 63 6.08 -4.26 -11.60
N ALA A 64 5.50 -3.12 -11.15
CA ALA A 64 5.96 -2.37 -9.98
C ALA A 64 5.17 -2.70 -8.69
N SER A 65 4.29 -3.73 -8.71
CA SER A 65 3.43 -4.09 -7.58
C SER A 65 4.15 -4.94 -6.54
N GLY A 66 4.62 -4.29 -5.48
CA GLY A 66 5.22 -4.98 -4.35
C GLY A 66 4.25 -5.92 -3.63
N THR A 67 2.98 -5.58 -3.60
CA THR A 67 1.92 -6.42 -3.03
C THR A 67 1.75 -7.71 -3.82
N THR A 68 1.66 -7.62 -5.15
CA THR A 68 1.56 -8.79 -6.02
C THR A 68 2.78 -9.70 -5.87
N MET A 69 3.99 -9.13 -5.96
CA MET A 69 5.23 -9.90 -5.81
C MET A 69 5.25 -10.69 -4.50
N ARG A 70 4.93 -10.05 -3.38
CA ARG A 70 5.07 -10.68 -2.05
C ARG A 70 3.93 -11.64 -1.72
N PHE A 71 2.70 -11.25 -2.06
CA PHE A 71 1.54 -12.10 -1.75
C PHE A 71 1.49 -13.33 -2.65
N LEU A 72 1.73 -13.17 -3.95
CA LEU A 72 1.75 -14.32 -4.86
C LEU A 72 2.94 -15.24 -4.59
N SER A 73 4.11 -14.72 -4.19
CA SER A 73 5.22 -15.58 -3.75
C SER A 73 4.80 -16.48 -2.57
N ALA A 74 4.08 -15.92 -1.58
CA ALA A 74 3.63 -16.72 -0.45
C ALA A 74 2.63 -17.81 -0.86
N ILE A 75 1.62 -17.49 -1.68
CA ILE A 75 0.62 -18.50 -2.08
C ILE A 75 1.12 -19.50 -3.12
N CYS A 76 2.14 -19.16 -3.92
CA CYS A 76 2.80 -20.15 -4.77
C CYS A 76 3.42 -21.30 -3.95
N GLY A 77 3.74 -21.04 -2.67
CA GLY A 77 4.13 -22.08 -1.73
C GLY A 77 3.06 -23.15 -1.45
N LEU A 78 1.78 -22.85 -1.69
CA LEU A 78 0.68 -23.82 -1.58
C LEU A 78 0.55 -24.73 -2.81
N GLY A 79 1.18 -24.37 -3.92
CA GLY A 79 1.09 -25.09 -5.18
C GLY A 79 1.91 -26.38 -5.22
N HIS A 80 1.72 -27.14 -6.29
CA HIS A 80 2.51 -28.32 -6.61
C HIS A 80 3.14 -28.11 -7.98
N GLY A 81 4.21 -27.28 -8.04
CA GLY A 81 4.77 -26.87 -9.31
C GLY A 81 5.91 -25.86 -9.22
N THR A 82 6.18 -25.20 -10.33
CA THR A 82 7.24 -24.20 -10.48
C THR A 82 6.68 -22.85 -10.91
N TYR A 83 6.93 -21.84 -10.11
CA TYR A 83 6.40 -20.50 -10.32
C TYR A 83 7.53 -19.48 -10.35
N ARG A 84 7.61 -18.70 -11.41
CA ARG A 84 8.57 -17.61 -11.54
C ARG A 84 7.86 -16.27 -11.53
N LEU A 85 8.25 -15.41 -10.59
CA LEU A 85 7.70 -14.07 -10.45
C LEU A 85 8.80 -13.05 -10.75
N ASP A 86 8.49 -12.07 -11.58
CA ASP A 86 9.41 -11.01 -11.99
C ASP A 86 8.70 -9.65 -11.99
N GLY A 87 9.42 -8.58 -12.30
CA GLY A 87 8.86 -7.25 -12.40
C GLY A 87 9.85 -6.24 -13.00
N THR A 88 9.56 -4.96 -12.81
CA THR A 88 10.38 -3.85 -13.31
C THR A 88 11.80 -3.86 -12.74
N ALA A 89 12.70 -3.07 -13.35
CA ALA A 89 14.07 -2.91 -12.87
C ALA A 89 14.12 -2.47 -11.40
N ARG A 90 13.19 -1.63 -10.94
CA ARG A 90 13.09 -1.24 -9.53
C ARG A 90 12.63 -2.41 -8.66
N MET A 91 11.67 -3.24 -9.12
CA MET A 91 11.25 -4.44 -8.39
C MET A 91 12.42 -5.38 -8.12
N ARG A 92 13.32 -5.54 -9.09
CA ARG A 92 14.55 -6.35 -8.96
C ARG A 92 15.59 -5.77 -7.99
N GLN A 93 15.33 -4.63 -7.36
CA GLN A 93 16.16 -4.00 -6.33
C GLN A 93 15.50 -4.04 -4.94
N ARG A 94 14.23 -4.47 -4.86
CA ARG A 94 13.48 -4.49 -3.60
C ARG A 94 13.66 -5.83 -2.90
N PRO A 95 14.11 -5.85 -1.63
CA PRO A 95 14.40 -7.10 -0.94
C PRO A 95 13.14 -7.96 -0.73
N ILE A 96 13.32 -9.29 -0.87
CA ILE A 96 12.27 -10.29 -0.61
C ILE A 96 12.80 -11.51 0.14
N ASP A 97 14.10 -11.60 0.39
CA ASP A 97 14.73 -12.82 0.92
C ASP A 97 14.21 -13.23 2.31
N ASP A 98 13.76 -12.28 3.14
CA ASP A 98 13.13 -12.59 4.42
C ASP A 98 11.87 -13.48 4.21
N LEU A 99 11.05 -13.19 3.21
CA LEU A 99 9.90 -14.01 2.85
C LEU A 99 10.34 -15.37 2.30
N LEU A 100 11.36 -15.40 1.44
CA LEU A 100 11.87 -16.64 0.86
C LEU A 100 12.50 -17.54 1.95
N THR A 101 13.19 -16.94 2.93
CA THR A 101 13.73 -17.64 4.07
C THR A 101 12.62 -18.28 4.92
N ALA A 102 11.54 -17.54 5.17
CA ALA A 102 10.38 -18.10 5.86
C ALA A 102 9.74 -19.24 5.06
N LEU A 103 9.59 -19.13 3.74
CA LEU A 103 9.08 -20.20 2.89
C LEU A 103 10.00 -21.44 2.90
N ARG A 104 11.33 -21.25 2.84
CA ARG A 104 12.31 -22.33 2.95
C ARG A 104 12.19 -23.07 4.27
N SER A 105 11.97 -22.36 5.40
CA SER A 105 11.74 -22.98 6.71
C SER A 105 10.48 -23.85 6.77
N LEU A 106 9.51 -23.58 5.87
CA LEU A 106 8.28 -24.36 5.73
C LEU A 106 8.38 -25.48 4.69
N GLY A 107 9.59 -25.74 4.17
CA GLY A 107 9.87 -26.82 3.22
C GLY A 107 9.62 -26.47 1.73
N VAL A 108 9.44 -25.18 1.42
CA VAL A 108 9.29 -24.70 0.04
C VAL A 108 10.67 -24.29 -0.50
N ASP A 109 11.07 -24.79 -1.65
CA ASP A 109 12.28 -24.35 -2.34
C ASP A 109 12.02 -23.02 -3.06
N ALA A 110 12.52 -21.94 -2.47
CA ALA A 110 12.30 -20.57 -2.93
C ALA A 110 13.62 -19.81 -3.06
N VAL A 111 13.91 -19.31 -4.26
CA VAL A 111 15.19 -18.71 -4.62
C VAL A 111 14.97 -17.36 -5.29
N ALA A 112 15.76 -16.36 -4.90
CA ALA A 112 15.90 -15.10 -5.64
C ALA A 112 17.01 -15.25 -6.69
N GLU A 113 16.74 -14.84 -7.94
CA GLU A 113 17.73 -14.92 -9.02
C GLU A 113 18.67 -13.70 -9.06
N SER A 114 18.26 -12.57 -8.47
CA SER A 114 19.10 -11.37 -8.41
C SER A 114 19.94 -11.30 -7.13
N PRO A 115 21.12 -10.63 -7.17
CA PRO A 115 21.94 -10.39 -6.00
C PRO A 115 21.16 -9.68 -4.88
N GLY A 116 21.55 -9.95 -3.63
CA GLY A 116 20.93 -9.29 -2.46
C GLY A 116 19.52 -9.80 -2.10
N GLY A 117 19.12 -10.98 -2.62
CA GLY A 117 17.83 -11.58 -2.27
C GLY A 117 16.64 -10.82 -2.86
N CYS A 118 16.80 -10.30 -4.07
CA CYS A 118 15.80 -9.54 -4.82
C CYS A 118 15.22 -10.35 -6.00
N PRO A 119 14.00 -10.00 -6.47
CA PRO A 119 13.41 -10.63 -7.66
C PRO A 119 14.34 -10.56 -8.89
N PRO A 120 14.20 -11.47 -9.87
CA PRO A 120 13.13 -12.47 -10.00
C PRO A 120 13.20 -13.56 -8.93
N VAL A 121 12.03 -14.16 -8.63
CA VAL A 121 11.89 -15.23 -7.66
C VAL A 121 11.43 -16.49 -8.35
N VAL A 122 12.04 -17.62 -8.03
CA VAL A 122 11.58 -18.95 -8.46
C VAL A 122 11.17 -19.76 -7.24
N ILE A 123 9.98 -20.33 -7.29
CA ILE A 123 9.40 -21.14 -6.22
C ILE A 123 9.08 -22.51 -6.77
N HIS A 124 9.77 -23.53 -6.25
CA HIS A 124 9.45 -24.92 -6.49
C HIS A 124 8.73 -25.46 -5.26
N SER A 125 7.45 -25.74 -5.40
CA SER A 125 6.62 -26.16 -4.27
C SER A 125 5.98 -27.53 -4.47
N ARG A 126 5.78 -28.20 -3.34
CA ARG A 126 4.97 -29.42 -3.17
C ARG A 126 3.92 -29.22 -2.09
N GLY A 127 3.49 -27.97 -1.88
CA GLY A 127 2.59 -27.55 -0.80
C GLY A 127 3.32 -27.18 0.48
N ILE A 128 2.64 -26.41 1.32
CA ILE A 128 3.12 -26.07 2.68
C ILE A 128 2.55 -27.07 3.67
N SER A 129 3.42 -27.85 4.30
CA SER A 129 2.99 -28.81 5.33
C SER A 129 2.49 -28.14 6.60
N GLY A 130 2.90 -26.91 6.86
CA GLY A 130 2.66 -26.19 8.10
C GLY A 130 3.89 -26.16 9.01
N GLY A 131 3.79 -25.49 10.14
CA GLY A 131 4.86 -25.35 11.11
C GLY A 131 5.09 -23.93 11.58
N ARG A 132 6.30 -23.65 12.07
CA ARG A 132 6.71 -22.31 12.54
C ARG A 132 7.60 -21.63 11.51
N ALA A 133 7.29 -20.39 11.23
CA ALA A 133 8.10 -19.51 10.39
C ALA A 133 8.46 -18.23 11.14
N VAL A 134 9.71 -17.77 11.01
CA VAL A 134 10.16 -16.49 11.56
C VAL A 134 10.21 -15.47 10.45
N VAL A 135 9.59 -14.31 10.66
CA VAL A 135 9.55 -13.20 9.70
C VAL A 135 10.17 -11.96 10.34
N ALA A 136 11.09 -11.30 9.62
CA ALA A 136 11.63 -10.02 10.06
C ALA A 136 10.54 -8.95 10.09
N GLY A 137 10.24 -8.42 11.28
CA GLY A 137 9.20 -7.42 11.49
C GLY A 137 9.58 -6.02 11.00
N GLY A 138 10.85 -5.75 10.78
CA GLY A 138 11.37 -4.42 10.45
C GLY A 138 11.43 -4.06 8.97
N THR A 139 11.31 -5.04 8.07
CA THR A 139 11.47 -4.81 6.61
C THR A 139 10.14 -4.50 5.93
N SER A 140 9.15 -5.37 6.10
CA SER A 140 7.84 -5.17 5.46
C SER A 140 6.75 -6.05 6.10
N SER A 141 5.64 -5.43 6.51
CA SER A 141 4.44 -6.14 6.97
C SER A 141 3.85 -7.06 5.88
N GLN A 142 4.14 -6.82 4.61
CA GLN A 142 3.64 -7.64 3.50
C GLN A 142 4.16 -9.07 3.51
N PHE A 143 5.35 -9.33 4.06
CA PHE A 143 5.89 -10.69 4.19
C PHE A 143 5.03 -11.53 5.13
N ALA A 144 4.73 -10.97 6.28
CA ALA A 144 3.88 -11.61 7.26
C ALA A 144 2.42 -11.76 6.76
N SER A 145 1.89 -10.71 6.12
CA SER A 145 0.54 -10.74 5.53
C SER A 145 0.41 -11.83 4.45
N GLY A 146 1.42 -11.96 3.58
CA GLY A 146 1.43 -13.00 2.54
C GLY A 146 1.40 -14.41 3.14
N LEU A 147 2.27 -14.68 4.11
CA LEU A 147 2.32 -15.98 4.80
C LEU A 147 1.05 -16.25 5.61
N ALA A 148 0.52 -15.22 6.30
CA ALA A 148 -0.71 -15.35 7.07
C ALA A 148 -1.90 -15.74 6.16
N MET A 149 -2.02 -15.10 4.99
CA MET A 149 -3.08 -15.45 4.03
C MET A 149 -2.91 -16.84 3.41
N ALA A 150 -1.69 -17.36 3.28
CA ALA A 150 -1.47 -18.73 2.82
C ALA A 150 -1.74 -19.77 3.92
N ALA A 151 -1.52 -19.43 5.18
CA ALA A 151 -1.55 -20.34 6.32
C ALA A 151 -2.82 -21.18 6.47
N PRO A 152 -4.06 -20.63 6.32
CA PRO A 152 -5.28 -21.43 6.44
C PRO A 152 -5.39 -22.56 5.43
N CYS A 153 -4.65 -22.49 4.32
CA CYS A 153 -4.63 -23.49 3.25
C CYS A 153 -3.45 -24.48 3.36
N SER A 154 -2.57 -24.31 4.33
CA SER A 154 -1.52 -25.28 4.64
C SER A 154 -2.07 -26.51 5.36
N VAL A 155 -1.35 -27.64 5.36
CA VAL A 155 -1.86 -28.91 5.93
C VAL A 155 -2.11 -28.83 7.44
N LYS A 156 -1.22 -28.15 8.20
CA LYS A 156 -1.27 -28.12 9.68
C LYS A 156 -1.46 -26.71 10.25
N GLY A 157 -1.66 -25.70 9.39
CA GLY A 157 -1.62 -24.30 9.81
C GLY A 157 -0.18 -23.80 10.04
N LEU A 158 -0.06 -22.52 10.38
CA LEU A 158 1.24 -21.89 10.66
C LEU A 158 1.26 -21.20 12.01
N GLU A 159 2.44 -21.17 12.60
CA GLU A 159 2.82 -20.26 13.66
C GLU A 159 3.84 -19.26 13.08
N ILE A 160 3.49 -17.99 13.04
CA ILE A 160 4.33 -16.92 12.50
C ILE A 160 4.90 -16.15 13.69
N GLU A 161 6.21 -16.18 13.85
CA GLU A 161 6.93 -15.38 14.82
C GLU A 161 7.57 -14.16 14.17
N PHE A 162 7.41 -13.01 14.80
CA PHE A 162 8.00 -11.75 14.35
C PHE A 162 9.32 -11.51 15.07
N SER A 163 10.42 -11.44 14.34
CA SER A 163 11.71 -11.05 14.89
C SER A 163 11.94 -9.54 14.76
N GLY A 164 12.58 -8.95 15.76
CA GLY A 164 12.84 -7.51 15.78
C GLY A 164 11.61 -6.65 16.07
N ARG A 165 11.68 -5.38 15.69
CA ARG A 165 10.58 -4.42 15.86
C ARG A 165 9.58 -4.53 14.72
N LEU A 166 8.31 -4.64 15.04
CA LEU A 166 7.24 -4.61 14.02
C LEU A 166 7.04 -3.20 13.48
N VAL A 167 6.98 -3.09 12.16
CA VAL A 167 6.59 -1.86 11.44
C VAL A 167 5.22 -2.04 10.81
N SER A 168 4.51 -0.93 10.65
CA SER A 168 3.25 -0.90 9.90
C SER A 168 2.19 -1.88 10.45
N LEU A 169 2.06 -1.98 11.77
CA LEU A 169 1.11 -2.85 12.47
C LEU A 169 -0.34 -2.77 11.95
N PRO A 170 -0.90 -1.59 11.59
CA PRO A 170 -2.27 -1.53 11.09
C PRO A 170 -2.51 -2.38 9.84
N TYR A 171 -1.51 -2.56 8.96
CA TYR A 171 -1.66 -3.42 7.78
C TYR A 171 -1.72 -4.92 8.13
N LEU A 172 -1.06 -5.32 9.22
CA LEU A 172 -1.17 -6.69 9.74
C LEU A 172 -2.57 -6.93 10.33
N GLU A 173 -3.09 -5.97 11.09
CA GLU A 173 -4.44 -6.05 11.64
C GLU A 173 -5.50 -6.05 10.53
N MET A 174 -5.33 -5.22 9.49
CA MET A 174 -6.19 -5.24 8.31
C MET A 174 -6.19 -6.64 7.65
N THR A 175 -5.02 -7.28 7.53
CA THR A 175 -4.92 -8.65 6.99
C THR A 175 -5.74 -9.62 7.84
N ARG A 176 -5.63 -9.58 9.18
CA ARG A 176 -6.42 -10.43 10.07
C ARG A 176 -7.93 -10.24 9.89
N ARG A 177 -8.38 -8.98 9.80
CA ARG A 177 -9.81 -8.66 9.60
C ARG A 177 -10.33 -9.16 8.26
N VAL A 178 -9.55 -9.00 7.18
CA VAL A 178 -9.93 -9.54 5.87
C VAL A 178 -9.98 -11.07 5.92
N MET A 179 -8.99 -11.75 6.50
CA MET A 179 -9.00 -13.20 6.68
C MET A 179 -10.24 -13.67 7.45
N ALA A 180 -10.59 -12.98 8.54
CA ALA A 180 -11.76 -13.29 9.36
C ALA A 180 -13.07 -13.12 8.57
N ALA A 181 -13.19 -12.12 7.69
CA ALA A 181 -14.35 -11.96 6.82
C ALA A 181 -14.55 -13.13 5.85
N PHE A 182 -13.47 -13.81 5.48
CA PHE A 182 -13.51 -15.05 4.69
C PHE A 182 -13.47 -16.32 5.57
N GLY A 183 -13.75 -16.21 6.86
CA GLY A 183 -13.90 -17.33 7.78
C GLY A 183 -12.61 -17.95 8.34
N ALA A 184 -11.45 -17.33 8.12
CA ALA A 184 -10.19 -17.85 8.65
C ALA A 184 -9.79 -17.13 9.94
N ALA A 185 -9.44 -17.90 10.98
CA ALA A 185 -8.93 -17.37 12.22
C ALA A 185 -7.43 -17.05 12.11
N CYS A 186 -7.01 -16.00 12.80
CA CYS A 186 -5.62 -15.63 12.99
C CYS A 186 -5.46 -15.07 14.41
N ASP A 187 -4.98 -15.90 15.34
CA ASP A 187 -4.93 -15.59 16.76
C ASP A 187 -3.54 -15.03 17.11
N ALA A 188 -3.49 -13.84 17.70
CA ALA A 188 -2.29 -13.34 18.35
C ALA A 188 -2.13 -14.07 19.69
N ILE A 189 -1.10 -14.91 19.81
CA ILE A 189 -0.79 -15.64 21.06
C ILE A 189 -0.10 -14.70 22.04
N ASP A 190 0.77 -13.87 21.51
CA ASP A 190 1.46 -12.80 22.20
C ASP A 190 1.75 -11.64 21.22
N GLU A 191 2.54 -10.65 21.65
CA GLU A 191 2.87 -9.47 20.84
C GLU A 191 3.71 -9.81 19.59
N ARG A 192 4.27 -11.01 19.50
CA ARG A 192 5.22 -11.43 18.44
C ARG A 192 4.84 -12.73 17.75
N THR A 193 3.73 -13.37 18.13
CA THR A 193 3.42 -14.70 17.60
C THR A 193 1.95 -14.78 17.19
N TRP A 194 1.74 -15.13 15.94
CA TRP A 194 0.42 -15.47 15.41
C TRP A 194 0.28 -16.96 15.19
N ARG A 195 -0.86 -17.51 15.60
CA ARG A 195 -1.25 -18.88 15.29
C ARG A 195 -2.42 -18.87 14.34
N ILE A 196 -2.30 -19.59 13.24
CA ILE A 196 -3.28 -19.62 12.16
C ILE A 196 -3.59 -21.09 11.85
N PRO A 197 -4.79 -21.57 12.25
CA PRO A 197 -5.19 -22.96 12.02
C PRO A 197 -5.48 -23.24 10.54
N PRO A 198 -5.45 -24.52 10.11
CA PRO A 198 -5.72 -24.93 8.73
C PRO A 198 -7.22 -24.97 8.43
N SER A 199 -7.89 -23.83 8.50
CA SER A 199 -9.35 -23.72 8.35
C SER A 199 -9.80 -23.64 6.88
N GLY A 200 -8.90 -23.27 5.95
CA GLY A 200 -9.27 -22.81 4.62
C GLY A 200 -10.02 -21.49 4.67
N TYR A 201 -10.64 -21.13 3.53
CA TYR A 201 -11.49 -19.93 3.38
C TYR A 201 -12.85 -20.30 2.83
N ALA A 202 -13.88 -19.55 3.21
CA ALA A 202 -15.22 -19.59 2.63
C ALA A 202 -15.43 -18.39 1.71
N ALA A 203 -16.12 -18.61 0.59
CA ALA A 203 -16.52 -17.53 -0.30
C ALA A 203 -17.53 -16.61 0.39
N CYS A 204 -17.46 -15.32 0.10
CA CYS A 204 -18.40 -14.32 0.59
C CYS A 204 -18.52 -13.12 -0.36
N ASP A 205 -19.59 -12.36 -0.22
CA ASP A 205 -19.71 -11.03 -0.79
C ASP A 205 -18.93 -10.06 0.11
N TYR A 206 -17.97 -9.34 -0.47
CA TYR A 206 -17.10 -8.45 0.28
C TYR A 206 -17.04 -7.06 -0.35
N ALA A 207 -17.41 -6.05 0.42
CA ALA A 207 -17.29 -4.66 0.03
C ALA A 207 -15.94 -4.10 0.50
N ILE A 208 -15.13 -3.61 -0.46
CA ILE A 208 -13.82 -3.05 -0.20
C ILE A 208 -13.99 -1.60 0.27
N GLU A 209 -13.33 -1.23 1.37
CA GLU A 209 -13.29 0.15 1.86
C GLU A 209 -12.58 1.08 0.85
N PRO A 210 -13.00 2.35 0.74
CA PRO A 210 -12.23 3.37 0.03
C PRO A 210 -10.80 3.48 0.57
N ASP A 211 -9.85 3.79 -0.30
CA ASP A 211 -8.43 3.88 0.06
C ASP A 211 -8.15 5.13 0.92
N ALA A 212 -7.83 4.91 2.20
CA ALA A 212 -7.53 5.98 3.15
C ALA A 212 -6.20 6.69 2.84
N SER A 213 -5.21 5.98 2.26
CA SER A 213 -3.98 6.62 1.78
C SER A 213 -4.30 7.58 0.63
N ALA A 214 -5.16 7.18 -0.31
CA ALA A 214 -5.60 8.04 -1.41
C ALA A 214 -6.41 9.25 -0.92
N ALA A 215 -7.25 9.06 0.11
CA ALA A 215 -8.00 10.15 0.74
C ALA A 215 -7.08 11.22 1.35
N SER A 216 -5.88 10.83 1.83
CA SER A 216 -4.93 11.76 2.45
C SER A 216 -4.56 12.94 1.55
N TYR A 217 -4.49 12.72 0.22
CA TYR A 217 -4.17 13.81 -0.72
C TYR A 217 -5.25 14.89 -0.74
N PHE A 218 -6.50 14.51 -0.64
CA PHE A 218 -7.63 15.46 -0.65
C PHE A 218 -7.77 16.18 0.69
N PHE A 219 -7.58 15.48 1.80
CA PHE A 219 -7.50 16.12 3.12
C PHE A 219 -6.33 17.10 3.20
N ALA A 220 -5.17 16.73 2.64
CA ALA A 220 -4.02 17.62 2.54
C ALA A 220 -4.30 18.84 1.65
N ALA A 221 -5.05 18.68 0.56
CA ALA A 221 -5.46 19.82 -0.28
C ALA A 221 -6.26 20.85 0.53
N ALA A 222 -7.23 20.42 1.36
CA ALA A 222 -7.94 21.30 2.29
C ALA A 222 -6.98 21.96 3.28
N ALA A 223 -6.11 21.19 3.93
CA ALA A 223 -5.15 21.66 4.93
C ALA A 223 -4.14 22.68 4.37
N ILE A 224 -3.76 22.57 3.11
CA ILE A 224 -2.83 23.49 2.41
C ILE A 224 -3.53 24.78 1.99
N THR A 225 -4.78 24.69 1.52
CA THR A 225 -5.50 25.83 0.95
C THR A 225 -6.35 26.58 1.97
N GLY A 226 -6.67 25.98 3.10
CA GLY A 226 -7.61 26.50 4.08
C GLY A 226 -9.08 26.26 3.69
N GLY A 227 -9.32 25.36 2.74
CA GLY A 227 -10.65 24.95 2.29
C GLY A 227 -11.28 23.87 3.15
N ASP A 228 -12.29 23.21 2.57
CA ASP A 228 -12.94 22.04 3.17
C ASP A 228 -13.08 20.91 2.16
N VAL A 229 -12.86 19.68 2.60
CA VAL A 229 -13.01 18.47 1.78
C VAL A 229 -13.66 17.38 2.62
N THR A 230 -14.70 16.75 2.05
CA THR A 230 -15.34 15.57 2.62
C THR A 230 -15.05 14.35 1.73
N VAL A 231 -14.57 13.26 2.34
CA VAL A 231 -14.42 11.95 1.70
C VAL A 231 -15.42 11.00 2.31
N THR A 232 -16.27 10.40 1.46
CA THR A 232 -17.30 9.43 1.88
C THR A 232 -16.74 8.00 1.90
N GLY A 233 -17.33 7.15 2.71
CA GLY A 233 -16.96 5.74 2.83
C GLY A 233 -15.83 5.45 3.82
N LEU A 234 -15.31 6.48 4.50
CA LEU A 234 -14.32 6.35 5.57
C LEU A 234 -14.93 6.69 6.93
N SER A 235 -14.46 6.03 7.97
CA SER A 235 -14.86 6.28 9.36
C SER A 235 -13.68 6.06 10.31
N ARG A 236 -13.82 6.45 11.57
CA ARG A 236 -12.82 6.10 12.61
C ARG A 236 -12.70 4.57 12.82
N ARG A 237 -13.69 3.79 12.34
CA ARG A 237 -13.72 2.33 12.44
C ARG A 237 -13.13 1.63 11.21
N SER A 238 -12.72 2.38 10.20
CA SER A 238 -12.07 1.82 9.01
C SER A 238 -10.91 0.92 9.39
N MET A 239 -10.71 -0.15 8.65
CA MET A 239 -9.63 -1.12 8.91
C MET A 239 -8.26 -0.54 8.61
N GLN A 240 -8.21 0.48 7.76
CA GLN A 240 -7.00 1.10 7.29
C GLN A 240 -6.45 2.08 8.32
N GLY A 241 -5.23 1.85 8.81
CA GLY A 241 -4.56 2.74 9.76
C GLY A 241 -4.35 4.16 9.25
N ASP A 242 -4.29 4.32 7.93
CA ASP A 242 -4.04 5.61 7.27
C ASP A 242 -5.16 6.66 7.52
N VAL A 243 -6.32 6.27 8.04
CA VAL A 243 -7.34 7.22 8.53
C VAL A 243 -6.81 8.13 9.64
N ALA A 244 -5.79 7.69 10.40
CA ALA A 244 -5.11 8.50 11.40
C ALA A 244 -4.31 9.68 10.81
N PHE A 245 -4.21 9.80 9.48
CA PHE A 245 -3.73 11.02 8.83
C PHE A 245 -4.59 12.24 9.20
N CYS A 246 -5.89 12.05 9.39
CA CYS A 246 -6.78 13.10 9.89
C CYS A 246 -6.38 13.60 11.29
N ASP A 247 -5.93 12.70 12.18
CA ASP A 247 -5.48 13.08 13.52
C ASP A 247 -4.17 13.89 13.45
N ALA A 248 -3.30 13.60 12.48
CA ALA A 248 -2.11 14.42 12.23
C ALA A 248 -2.48 15.84 11.78
N LEU A 249 -3.46 15.97 10.88
CA LEU A 249 -3.95 17.27 10.43
C LEU A 249 -4.65 18.06 11.55
N GLU A 250 -5.40 17.39 12.42
CA GLU A 250 -6.02 18.01 13.61
C GLU A 250 -4.95 18.57 14.56
N ARG A 251 -3.87 17.82 14.83
CA ARG A 251 -2.70 18.30 15.59
C ARG A 251 -2.03 19.50 14.93
N MET A 252 -2.04 19.57 13.59
CA MET A 252 -1.52 20.71 12.83
C MET A 252 -2.48 21.92 12.83
N GLY A 253 -3.71 21.77 13.32
CA GLY A 253 -4.67 22.87 13.50
C GLY A 253 -5.88 22.87 12.58
N CYS A 254 -6.06 21.83 11.77
CA CYS A 254 -7.29 21.65 11.02
C CYS A 254 -8.43 21.18 11.93
N GLU A 255 -9.65 21.45 11.53
CA GLU A 255 -10.86 20.87 12.11
C GLU A 255 -11.17 19.56 11.38
N VAL A 256 -11.40 18.48 12.14
CA VAL A 256 -11.76 17.16 11.61
C VAL A 256 -13.09 16.71 12.14
N GLU A 257 -14.04 16.45 11.25
CA GLU A 257 -15.38 15.99 11.58
C GLU A 257 -15.62 14.60 11.00
N TRP A 258 -16.09 13.67 11.83
CA TRP A 258 -16.42 12.30 11.46
C TRP A 258 -17.91 12.07 11.54
N HIS A 259 -18.48 11.52 10.47
CA HIS A 259 -19.86 11.05 10.44
C HIS A 259 -19.83 9.52 10.37
N GLU A 260 -20.34 8.86 11.41
CA GLU A 260 -20.27 7.40 11.58
C GLU A 260 -21.54 6.69 11.08
N THR A 261 -22.51 7.41 10.53
CA THR A 261 -23.76 6.85 10.02
C THR A 261 -23.64 6.43 8.55
N GLY A 262 -24.38 5.38 8.16
CA GLY A 262 -24.34 4.86 6.78
C GLY A 262 -22.96 4.30 6.43
N HIS A 263 -22.41 4.74 5.31
CA HIS A 263 -21.06 4.35 4.87
C HIS A 263 -19.94 5.14 5.56
N GLY A 264 -20.28 6.08 6.42
CA GLY A 264 -19.33 6.99 7.06
C GLY A 264 -18.82 8.10 6.13
N SER A 265 -18.25 9.15 6.72
CA SER A 265 -17.44 10.14 6.01
C SER A 265 -16.51 10.88 6.96
N ALA A 266 -15.43 11.41 6.42
CA ALA A 266 -14.51 12.30 7.12
C ALA A 266 -14.45 13.64 6.40
N THR A 267 -14.54 14.73 7.14
CA THR A 267 -14.39 16.10 6.64
C THR A 267 -13.19 16.76 7.31
N VAL A 268 -12.30 17.32 6.52
CA VAL A 268 -11.19 18.16 7.00
C VAL A 268 -11.42 19.58 6.54
N ARG A 269 -11.34 20.55 7.49
CA ARG A 269 -11.52 21.99 7.24
C ARG A 269 -10.37 22.80 7.79
N GLY A 270 -10.09 23.91 7.12
CA GLY A 270 -9.13 24.89 7.58
C GLY A 270 -7.68 24.56 7.26
N ARG A 271 -6.77 25.38 7.76
CA ARG A 271 -5.35 25.36 7.41
C ARG A 271 -4.54 24.63 8.49
N ALA A 272 -3.62 23.76 8.04
CA ALA A 272 -2.56 23.21 8.88
C ALA A 272 -1.53 24.33 9.21
N ALA A 273 -1.78 25.05 10.31
CA ALA A 273 -0.99 26.21 10.69
C ALA A 273 0.23 25.85 11.56
N ARG A 274 0.20 24.71 12.26
CA ARG A 274 1.24 24.36 13.24
C ARG A 274 2.13 23.23 12.71
N GLY A 275 3.46 23.37 12.87
CA GLY A 275 4.36 22.25 12.76
C GLY A 275 4.20 21.28 13.94
N ILE A 276 4.47 20.00 13.71
CA ILE A 276 4.36 18.94 14.72
C ILE A 276 5.57 18.01 14.70
N ASP A 277 5.80 17.33 15.82
CA ASP A 277 6.68 16.16 15.90
C ASP A 277 5.80 14.91 15.94
N ILE A 278 6.00 13.98 14.97
CA ILE A 278 5.14 12.83 14.76
C ILE A 278 5.91 11.57 14.40
N ASP A 279 5.55 10.47 15.06
CA ASP A 279 5.90 9.11 14.65
C ASP A 279 4.88 8.64 13.60
N MET A 280 5.34 8.38 12.38
CA MET A 280 4.47 7.96 11.27
C MET A 280 4.64 6.47 10.90
N ASN A 281 5.23 5.65 11.77
CA ASN A 281 5.42 4.23 11.48
C ASN A 281 4.10 3.51 11.11
N ALA A 282 3.02 3.83 11.81
CA ALA A 282 1.70 3.22 11.59
C ALA A 282 1.00 3.68 10.30
N ILE A 283 1.34 4.87 9.79
CA ILE A 283 0.72 5.50 8.61
C ILE A 283 1.78 5.93 7.58
N SER A 284 2.80 5.11 7.41
CA SER A 284 4.02 5.46 6.68
C SER A 284 3.81 5.78 5.20
N ASP A 285 2.75 5.30 4.59
CA ASP A 285 2.40 5.58 3.21
C ASP A 285 1.87 7.02 3.00
N THR A 286 1.47 7.71 4.08
CA THR A 286 1.04 9.12 4.05
C THR A 286 2.18 10.11 4.37
N VAL A 287 3.41 9.63 4.60
CA VAL A 287 4.59 10.49 4.88
C VAL A 287 4.83 11.53 3.78
N PRO A 288 4.84 11.18 2.47
CA PRO A 288 5.05 12.18 1.43
C PRO A 288 3.97 13.27 1.45
N THR A 289 2.73 12.89 1.76
CA THR A 289 1.60 13.82 1.84
C THR A 289 1.77 14.80 3.00
N LEU A 290 2.09 14.31 4.21
CA LEU A 290 2.30 15.17 5.38
C LEU A 290 3.50 16.10 5.20
N ALA A 291 4.56 15.60 4.57
CA ALA A 291 5.76 16.41 4.30
C ALA A 291 5.45 17.61 3.39
N VAL A 292 4.54 17.46 2.43
CA VAL A 292 4.09 18.59 1.59
C VAL A 292 3.18 19.53 2.37
N VAL A 293 2.29 19.03 3.24
CA VAL A 293 1.50 19.89 4.14
C VAL A 293 2.42 20.73 5.04
N ALA A 294 3.49 20.13 5.55
CA ALA A 294 4.47 20.79 6.42
C ALA A 294 5.14 22.02 5.77
N LEU A 295 5.24 22.10 4.44
CA LEU A 295 5.76 23.26 3.72
C LEU A 295 4.97 24.56 4.01
N PHE A 296 3.71 24.43 4.39
CA PHE A 296 2.77 25.55 4.56
C PHE A 296 2.40 25.82 6.02
N ALA A 297 3.01 25.12 6.97
CA ALA A 297 2.84 25.35 8.40
C ALA A 297 3.65 26.59 8.87
N ASP A 298 3.33 27.10 10.06
CA ASP A 298 4.02 28.27 10.64
C ASP A 298 5.28 27.87 11.43
N GLY A 299 5.58 26.58 11.54
CA GLY A 299 6.75 26.06 12.26
C GLY A 299 7.23 24.71 11.71
N PRO A 300 8.39 24.23 12.18
CA PRO A 300 8.96 23.00 11.67
C PRO A 300 8.13 21.76 12.02
N THR A 301 8.08 20.83 11.08
CA THR A 301 7.49 19.50 11.28
C THR A 301 8.59 18.44 11.25
N THR A 302 8.60 17.56 12.25
CA THR A 302 9.51 16.42 12.32
C THR A 302 8.74 15.13 12.14
N ILE A 303 9.09 14.35 11.12
CA ILE A 303 8.56 13.03 10.82
C ILE A 303 9.62 12.01 11.18
N ARG A 304 9.28 10.99 11.98
CA ARG A 304 10.25 10.00 12.47
C ARG A 304 9.73 8.58 12.34
N ASN A 305 10.67 7.63 12.54
CA ASN A 305 10.41 6.20 12.67
C ASN A 305 9.86 5.57 11.38
N VAL A 306 10.36 6.04 10.23
CA VAL A 306 9.89 5.61 8.90
C VAL A 306 11.03 5.10 8.01
N ALA A 307 12.14 4.61 8.58
CA ALA A 307 13.30 4.11 7.82
C ALA A 307 12.92 3.12 6.71
N HIS A 308 11.92 2.27 6.96
CA HIS A 308 11.47 1.23 6.03
C HIS A 308 10.84 1.78 4.73
N ILE A 309 10.53 3.10 4.64
CA ILE A 309 10.04 3.65 3.38
C ILE A 309 11.14 3.95 2.36
N ARG A 310 12.41 3.79 2.72
CA ARG A 310 13.54 3.88 1.78
C ARG A 310 13.56 2.73 0.77
N ASP A 311 13.00 1.58 1.14
CA ASP A 311 12.96 0.36 0.32
C ASP A 311 11.64 0.21 -0.47
N LYS A 312 10.89 1.30 -0.65
CA LYS A 312 9.65 1.31 -1.43
C LYS A 312 9.93 1.52 -2.93
N GLU A 313 8.98 2.10 -3.65
CA GLU A 313 9.10 2.41 -5.07
C GLU A 313 10.33 3.29 -5.37
N THR A 314 10.67 4.17 -4.44
CA THR A 314 11.92 4.93 -4.40
C THR A 314 12.40 5.03 -2.95
N ASP A 315 13.56 5.65 -2.69
CA ASP A 315 13.93 6.13 -1.36
C ASP A 315 13.04 7.33 -0.99
N ARG A 316 11.86 7.03 -0.40
CA ARG A 316 10.86 8.05 -0.06
C ARG A 316 11.32 9.06 0.99
N ILE A 317 12.46 8.86 1.66
CA ILE A 317 13.05 9.87 2.54
C ILE A 317 14.00 10.75 1.73
N GLY A 318 15.03 10.17 1.10
CA GLY A 318 16.07 10.92 0.41
C GLY A 318 15.55 11.67 -0.82
N ASP A 319 14.72 11.01 -1.63
CA ASP A 319 14.16 11.64 -2.83
C ASP A 319 13.13 12.72 -2.48
N LEU A 320 12.30 12.49 -1.46
CA LEU A 320 11.38 13.52 -0.96
C LEU A 320 12.15 14.74 -0.43
N ALA A 321 13.16 14.54 0.40
CA ALA A 321 14.01 15.64 0.89
C ALA A 321 14.62 16.45 -0.24
N ARG A 322 15.10 15.77 -1.29
CA ARG A 322 15.67 16.43 -2.49
C ARG A 322 14.63 17.29 -3.20
N GLU A 323 13.44 16.77 -3.41
CA GLU A 323 12.40 17.51 -4.12
C GLU A 323 11.84 18.68 -3.29
N LEU A 324 11.67 18.51 -1.98
CA LEU A 324 11.25 19.61 -1.12
C LEU A 324 12.29 20.74 -1.05
N ARG A 325 13.59 20.40 -1.00
CA ARG A 325 14.69 21.41 -1.10
C ARG A 325 14.66 22.12 -2.45
N ARG A 326 14.30 21.43 -3.54
CA ARG A 326 14.15 22.02 -4.88
C ARG A 326 13.04 23.06 -4.94
N LEU A 327 12.00 22.94 -4.10
CA LEU A 327 10.96 23.96 -3.92
C LEU A 327 11.42 25.15 -3.06
N GLY A 328 12.56 25.07 -2.41
CA GLY A 328 13.07 26.11 -1.51
C GLY A 328 12.90 25.80 -0.02
N ALA A 329 12.34 24.67 0.35
CA ALA A 329 12.21 24.28 1.75
C ALA A 329 13.58 23.96 2.38
N ASP A 330 13.69 24.20 3.67
CA ASP A 330 14.83 23.79 4.49
C ASP A 330 14.49 22.42 5.10
N VAL A 331 15.24 21.40 4.71
CA VAL A 331 14.93 20.00 5.06
C VAL A 331 16.17 19.31 5.60
N ASP A 332 16.10 18.88 6.85
CA ASP A 332 17.07 17.97 7.46
C ASP A 332 16.60 16.52 7.27
N GLU A 333 17.43 15.72 6.62
CA GLU A 333 17.21 14.30 6.42
C GLU A 333 17.93 13.51 7.52
N SER A 334 17.21 12.56 8.16
CA SER A 334 17.80 11.58 9.06
C SER A 334 17.71 10.15 8.47
N ALA A 335 18.30 9.18 9.14
CA ALA A 335 18.23 7.78 8.73
C ALA A 335 16.78 7.25 8.66
N ASP A 336 15.92 7.75 9.54
CA ASP A 336 14.56 7.26 9.75
C ASP A 336 13.47 8.34 9.61
N GLY A 337 13.78 9.51 9.01
CA GLY A 337 12.79 10.56 8.89
C GLY A 337 13.28 11.87 8.28
N LEU A 338 12.48 12.91 8.46
CA LEU A 338 12.68 14.23 7.91
C LEU A 338 12.29 15.30 8.93
N ARG A 339 13.04 16.39 9.00
CA ARG A 339 12.62 17.65 9.62
C ARG A 339 12.47 18.70 8.54
N ILE A 340 11.28 19.24 8.39
CA ILE A 340 10.91 20.21 7.36
C ILE A 340 10.67 21.55 8.03
N THR A 341 11.47 22.54 7.69
CA THR A 341 11.31 23.93 8.17
C THR A 341 10.76 24.76 7.00
N PRO A 342 9.56 25.34 7.13
CA PRO A 342 8.97 26.16 6.08
C PRO A 342 9.84 27.35 5.71
N ARG A 343 9.94 27.64 4.41
CA ARG A 343 10.65 28.78 3.82
C ARG A 343 9.83 29.33 2.66
N PRO A 344 10.11 30.52 2.15
CA PRO A 344 9.51 30.98 0.89
C PRO A 344 9.77 29.98 -0.23
N LEU A 345 8.69 29.51 -0.88
CA LEU A 345 8.75 28.50 -1.92
C LEU A 345 8.78 29.15 -3.31
N HIS A 346 9.37 28.45 -4.28
CA HIS A 346 9.43 28.84 -5.67
C HIS A 346 9.07 27.66 -6.59
N PRO A 347 8.53 27.93 -7.81
CA PRO A 347 8.14 26.86 -8.71
C PRO A 347 9.37 26.08 -9.20
N ALA A 348 9.15 24.75 -9.36
CA ALA A 348 10.16 23.84 -9.87
C ALA A 348 9.53 22.72 -10.67
N ALA A 349 10.36 22.00 -11.43
CA ALA A 349 9.98 20.74 -12.05
C ALA A 349 10.35 19.61 -11.10
N MET A 350 9.32 18.88 -10.60
CA MET A 350 9.44 17.87 -9.57
C MET A 350 9.58 16.48 -10.20
N ALA A 351 10.63 15.77 -9.83
CA ALA A 351 10.81 14.38 -10.23
C ALA A 351 9.94 13.45 -9.37
N THR A 352 9.37 12.44 -10.01
CA THR A 352 8.49 11.46 -9.34
C THR A 352 9.20 10.16 -9.01
N TYR A 353 10.33 9.88 -9.68
CA TYR A 353 11.08 8.62 -9.52
C TYR A 353 10.22 7.37 -9.81
N ASP A 354 9.25 7.50 -10.73
CA ASP A 354 8.23 6.49 -11.03
C ASP A 354 7.41 6.06 -9.79
N ASP A 355 7.35 6.93 -8.76
CA ASP A 355 6.58 6.70 -7.54
C ASP A 355 5.30 7.55 -7.53
N HIS A 356 4.17 6.87 -7.57
CA HIS A 356 2.84 7.46 -7.57
C HIS A 356 2.58 8.37 -6.35
N ARG A 357 3.11 8.00 -5.15
CA ARG A 357 2.92 8.80 -3.94
C ARG A 357 3.74 10.08 -3.98
N MET A 358 4.94 10.03 -4.55
CA MET A 358 5.73 11.24 -4.83
C MET A 358 4.98 12.18 -5.78
N ALA A 359 4.48 11.65 -6.89
CA ALA A 359 3.72 12.44 -7.87
C ALA A 359 2.49 13.12 -7.26
N MET A 360 1.65 12.34 -6.57
CA MET A 360 0.40 12.82 -5.98
C MET A 360 0.64 13.82 -4.84
N SER A 361 1.60 13.55 -3.98
CA SER A 361 1.91 14.43 -2.85
C SER A 361 2.54 15.75 -3.31
N LEU A 362 3.56 15.70 -4.17
CA LEU A 362 4.26 16.90 -4.64
C LEU A 362 3.35 17.82 -5.45
N ALA A 363 2.37 17.27 -6.15
CA ALA A 363 1.37 18.05 -6.89
C ALA A 363 0.55 18.98 -5.99
N LEU A 364 0.31 18.61 -4.73
CA LEU A 364 -0.45 19.43 -3.77
C LEU A 364 0.23 20.77 -3.49
N ALA A 365 1.56 20.83 -3.56
CA ALA A 365 2.27 22.09 -3.42
C ALA A 365 1.90 23.09 -4.54
N GLY A 366 1.55 22.58 -5.72
CA GLY A 366 1.09 23.40 -6.83
C GLY A 366 -0.21 24.19 -6.57
N LEU A 367 -1.01 23.79 -5.58
CA LEU A 367 -2.20 24.52 -5.15
C LEU A 367 -1.86 25.92 -4.57
N ARG A 368 -0.62 26.12 -4.11
CA ARG A 368 -0.13 27.36 -3.50
C ARG A 368 1.14 27.91 -4.18
N VAL A 369 1.79 27.11 -5.04
CA VAL A 369 3.03 27.50 -5.75
C VAL A 369 2.74 27.44 -7.26
N PRO A 370 2.25 28.54 -7.88
CA PRO A 370 1.95 28.59 -9.31
C PRO A 370 3.22 28.29 -10.14
N GLY A 371 3.06 27.52 -11.23
CA GLY A 371 4.15 27.15 -12.13
C GLY A 371 4.94 25.91 -11.72
N LEU A 372 4.58 25.22 -10.61
CA LEU A 372 5.09 23.90 -10.29
C LEU A 372 4.69 22.90 -11.39
N ARG A 373 5.61 22.01 -11.77
CA ARG A 373 5.36 20.96 -12.77
C ARG A 373 5.73 19.60 -12.20
N ILE A 374 4.90 18.61 -12.46
CA ILE A 374 5.21 17.21 -12.13
C ILE A 374 5.77 16.53 -13.37
N LEU A 375 6.96 15.97 -13.25
CA LEU A 375 7.57 15.12 -14.29
C LEU A 375 6.99 13.71 -14.17
N ASP A 376 6.78 13.06 -15.34
CA ASP A 376 6.19 11.71 -15.41
C ASP A 376 4.91 11.51 -14.54
N PRO A 377 3.85 12.30 -14.78
CA PRO A 377 2.61 12.25 -13.99
C PRO A 377 1.82 10.94 -14.20
N ALA A 378 2.17 10.13 -15.21
CA ALA A 378 1.48 8.88 -15.54
C ALA A 378 1.68 7.78 -14.48
N CYS A 379 2.71 7.87 -13.66
CA CYS A 379 2.99 6.88 -12.59
C CYS A 379 1.85 6.76 -11.57
N VAL A 380 0.96 7.76 -11.45
CA VAL A 380 -0.24 7.68 -10.58
C VAL A 380 -1.20 6.56 -10.98
N GLY A 381 -1.17 6.13 -12.25
CA GLY A 381 -1.97 5.02 -12.76
C GLY A 381 -1.72 3.69 -12.03
N LYS A 382 -0.65 3.60 -11.26
CA LYS A 382 -0.33 2.45 -10.41
C LYS A 382 -1.43 2.20 -9.38
N THR A 383 -1.93 3.25 -8.70
CA THR A 383 -2.92 3.13 -7.62
C THR A 383 -4.08 4.13 -7.71
N PHE A 384 -4.01 5.15 -8.58
CA PHE A 384 -5.05 6.17 -8.69
C PHE A 384 -5.11 6.79 -10.09
N PRO A 385 -5.61 6.06 -11.11
CA PRO A 385 -5.55 6.49 -12.50
C PRO A 385 -6.24 7.82 -12.81
N ASP A 386 -7.31 8.16 -12.11
CA ASP A 386 -8.08 9.39 -12.29
C ASP A 386 -7.71 10.52 -11.30
N TYR A 387 -6.56 10.39 -10.60
CA TYR A 387 -6.12 11.36 -9.60
C TYR A 387 -6.12 12.80 -10.11
N TRP A 388 -5.54 13.05 -11.28
CA TRP A 388 -5.42 14.40 -11.83
C TRP A 388 -6.78 15.06 -12.07
N THR A 389 -7.71 14.32 -12.64
CA THR A 389 -9.08 14.78 -12.89
C THR A 389 -9.80 15.08 -11.59
N ARG A 390 -9.67 14.21 -10.58
CA ARG A 390 -10.31 14.42 -9.28
C ARG A 390 -9.69 15.58 -8.52
N LEU A 391 -8.37 15.70 -8.51
CA LEU A 391 -7.70 16.83 -7.86
C LEU A 391 -8.12 18.17 -8.50
N ALA A 392 -8.13 18.23 -9.82
CA ALA A 392 -8.57 19.42 -10.55
C ALA A 392 -10.03 19.80 -10.21
N HIS A 393 -10.92 18.81 -10.15
CA HIS A 393 -12.33 19.02 -9.81
C HIS A 393 -12.48 19.57 -8.37
N VAL A 394 -11.85 18.93 -7.40
CA VAL A 394 -11.93 19.33 -5.98
C VAL A 394 -11.30 20.69 -5.74
N ALA A 395 -10.17 20.96 -6.37
CA ALA A 395 -9.48 22.24 -6.28
C ALA A 395 -10.09 23.34 -7.17
N ARG A 396 -11.16 23.05 -7.93
CA ARG A 396 -11.84 23.96 -8.86
C ARG A 396 -10.87 24.62 -9.85
N LEU A 397 -9.91 23.84 -10.33
CA LEU A 397 -8.95 24.29 -11.32
C LEU A 397 -9.60 24.32 -12.70
N ASP A 398 -9.27 25.37 -13.49
CA ASP A 398 -9.65 25.40 -14.90
C ASP A 398 -8.81 24.36 -15.66
N THR A 399 -9.49 23.39 -16.24
CA THR A 399 -8.87 22.33 -17.05
C THR A 399 -8.97 22.61 -18.55
N ALA A 400 -9.43 23.79 -18.95
CA ALA A 400 -9.45 24.18 -20.36
C ALA A 400 -8.02 24.19 -20.92
N GLY A 401 -7.73 23.26 -21.81
CA GLY A 401 -6.38 23.04 -22.35
C GLY A 401 -5.59 21.89 -21.67
N TRP A 402 -6.15 21.25 -20.67
CA TRP A 402 -5.57 20.04 -20.08
C TRP A 402 -5.74 18.85 -21.04
N GLN A 403 -4.64 18.32 -21.55
CA GLN A 403 -4.70 17.07 -22.30
C GLN A 403 -4.38 15.94 -21.33
N PRO A 404 -5.29 14.93 -21.15
CA PRO A 404 -4.94 13.75 -20.40
C PRO A 404 -3.73 13.08 -21.08
N PHE A 405 -2.72 12.74 -20.30
CA PHE A 405 -1.53 12.08 -20.80
C PHE A 405 -1.93 10.74 -21.45
N VAL A 406 -1.84 10.68 -22.77
CA VAL A 406 -1.83 9.40 -23.51
C VAL A 406 -0.38 8.97 -23.59
N ARG A 407 -0.02 7.84 -22.99
CA ARG A 407 1.28 7.19 -23.24
C ARG A 407 1.42 7.03 -24.76
N ARG A 408 2.48 7.58 -25.33
CA ARG A 408 2.99 7.14 -26.63
C ARG A 408 3.82 5.88 -26.45
#